data_3f57b7fe6679e865fa866bb2510895b0
#
_entry.id   3f57b7fe6679e865fa866bb2510895b0
#
_cell.length_a   1.000
_cell.length_b   1.000
_cell.length_c   1.000
_cell.angle_alpha   90.00
_cell.angle_beta   90.00
_cell.angle_gamma   90.00
#
_symmetry.space_group_name_H-M   'P 1'
#
loop_
_entity.id
_entity.type
_entity.pdbx_description
1 polymer ?
#
loop_
_entity_poly.entity_id
_entity_poly.type
_entity_poly.pdbx_seq_one_letter_code
_entity_poly.pdbx_strand_id
1 'polypeptide(L)'
;MENRLIVVDTDVIIDFFRNTSPAADVFSELIPLEKAAMTAISVFELYAGVEGAKRLKQIETLVQEITVLPLNTVEAAIAGRIYTQLKSRGKLVGTHDILIAAICVANDLPLYTKNVAHFSEIKDIRLLSPNEILSSAKT
;
A
#
# COMPACT_ATOMS: atom_id res chain seq x y z
N MET A 1 13.47 -9.37 -14.40
CA MET A 1 12.95 -9.29 -14.21
C MET A 1 12.28 -8.72 -13.86
N GLU A 2 12.15 -8.15 -13.52
CA GLU A 2 11.10 -8.15 -13.17
C GLU A 2 10.47 -6.99 -12.97
N ASN A 3 9.36 -6.75 -13.44
CA ASN A 3 8.45 -5.65 -13.27
C ASN A 3 7.57 -5.92 -12.08
N ARG A 4 8.20 -6.06 -10.95
CA ARG A 4 7.43 -6.33 -9.75
C ARG A 4 6.74 -5.05 -9.30
N LEU A 5 5.49 -5.21 -8.87
CA LEU A 5 4.70 -4.12 -8.33
C LEU A 5 5.20 -3.71 -6.95
N ILE A 6 5.00 -2.44 -6.64
CA ILE A 6 5.21 -1.91 -5.29
C ILE A 6 3.85 -1.45 -4.80
N VAL A 7 3.42 -1.99 -3.66
CA VAL A 7 2.14 -1.64 -3.06
C VAL A 7 2.32 -0.35 -2.29
N VAL A 8 1.44 0.62 -2.50
CA VAL A 8 1.51 1.93 -1.87
C VAL A 8 0.35 2.05 -0.89
N ASP A 9 0.67 2.42 0.36
CA ASP A 9 -0.32 2.55 1.41
C ASP A 9 -1.17 3.81 1.23
N THR A 10 -2.32 3.83 1.88
CA THR A 10 -3.29 4.92 1.76
C THR A 10 -2.70 6.28 2.12
N ASP A 11 -1.90 6.35 3.18
CA ASP A 11 -1.32 7.62 3.62
C ASP A 11 -0.39 8.23 2.56
N VAL A 12 0.35 7.38 1.85
CA VAL A 12 1.22 7.82 0.77
C VAL A 12 0.41 8.28 -0.42
N ILE A 13 -0.69 7.58 -0.72
CA ILE A 13 -1.58 7.96 -1.82
C ILE A 13 -2.16 9.37 -1.56
N ILE A 14 -2.55 9.64 -0.32
CA ILE A 14 -3.07 10.96 0.05
C ILE A 14 -2.00 12.03 -0.15
N ASP A 15 -0.76 11.76 0.25
CA ASP A 15 0.34 12.69 0.00
C ASP A 15 0.53 12.94 -1.49
N PHE A 16 0.43 11.88 -2.30
CA PHE A 16 0.52 12.03 -3.75
C PHE A 16 -0.58 12.96 -4.28
N PHE A 17 -1.82 12.78 -3.80
CA PHE A 17 -2.93 13.65 -4.21
C PHE A 17 -2.69 15.11 -3.83
N ARG A 18 -1.95 15.34 -2.75
CA ARG A 18 -1.60 16.69 -2.28
C ARG A 18 -0.32 17.22 -2.89
N ASN A 19 0.25 16.48 -3.84
CA ASN A 19 1.52 16.82 -4.48
C ASN A 19 2.64 17.04 -3.47
N THR A 20 2.69 16.18 -2.45
CA THR A 20 3.66 16.29 -1.37
C THR A 20 4.78 15.28 -1.58
N SER A 21 6.02 15.74 -1.55
CA SER A 21 7.19 14.87 -1.64
C SER A 21 7.41 14.15 -0.31
N PRO A 22 7.99 12.95 -0.31
CA PRO A 22 8.53 12.24 -1.48
C PRO A 22 7.50 11.43 -2.26
N ALA A 23 6.25 11.34 -1.78
CA ALA A 23 5.22 10.52 -2.43
C ALA A 23 4.99 10.93 -3.89
N ALA A 24 4.92 12.23 -4.15
CA ALA A 24 4.72 12.73 -5.49
C ALA A 24 5.84 12.29 -6.43
N ASP A 25 7.08 12.31 -5.96
CA ASP A 25 8.23 11.89 -6.74
C ASP A 25 8.20 10.39 -7.03
N VAL A 26 7.83 9.58 -6.03
CA VAL A 26 7.74 8.14 -6.16
C VAL A 26 6.69 7.78 -7.22
N PHE A 27 5.50 8.36 -7.12
CA PHE A 27 4.45 8.06 -8.10
C PHE A 27 4.82 8.52 -9.50
N SER A 28 5.52 9.66 -9.62
CA SER A 28 5.99 10.14 -10.92
C SER A 28 6.91 9.13 -11.61
N GLU A 29 7.67 8.36 -10.83
CA GLU A 29 8.54 7.32 -11.37
C GLU A 29 7.77 6.02 -11.63
N LEU A 30 6.89 5.62 -10.71
CA LEU A 30 6.28 4.30 -10.76
C LEU A 30 5.14 4.18 -11.78
N ILE A 31 4.31 5.21 -11.91
CA ILE A 31 3.12 5.10 -12.77
C ILE A 31 3.50 4.84 -14.22
N PRO A 32 4.43 5.60 -14.84
CA PRO A 32 4.81 5.32 -16.22
C PRO A 32 5.42 3.94 -16.42
N LEU A 33 6.03 3.38 -15.38
CA LEU A 33 6.63 2.05 -15.44
C LEU A 33 5.64 0.93 -15.16
N GLU A 34 4.38 1.30 -14.83
CA GLU A 34 3.33 0.35 -14.47
C GLU A 34 3.72 -0.54 -13.29
N LYS A 35 4.42 0.06 -12.31
CA LYS A 35 4.89 -0.65 -11.12
C LYS A 35 4.14 -0.31 -9.86
N ALA A 36 3.18 0.61 -9.90
CA ALA A 36 2.42 1.01 -8.72
C ALA A 36 1.20 0.11 -8.54
N ALA A 37 0.92 -0.25 -7.30
CA ALA A 37 -0.27 -1.00 -6.93
C ALA A 37 -0.82 -0.46 -5.62
N MET A 38 -2.10 -0.69 -5.38
CA MET A 38 -2.71 -0.45 -4.08
C MET A 38 -3.64 -1.61 -3.78
N THR A 39 -4.12 -1.69 -2.55
CA THR A 39 -5.04 -2.76 -2.16
C THR A 39 -6.48 -2.30 -2.23
N ALA A 40 -7.40 -3.26 -2.28
CA ALA A 40 -8.83 -2.97 -2.17
C ALA A 40 -9.16 -2.26 -0.86
N ILE A 41 -8.36 -2.49 0.20
CA ILE A 41 -8.55 -1.80 1.48
C ILE A 41 -8.27 -0.31 1.33
N SER A 42 -7.20 0.06 0.63
CA SER A 42 -6.90 1.46 0.36
C SER A 42 -8.00 2.10 -0.48
N VAL A 43 -8.54 1.38 -1.45
CA VAL A 43 -9.66 1.89 -2.24
C VAL A 43 -10.84 2.23 -1.31
N PHE A 44 -11.17 1.32 -0.39
CA PHE A 44 -12.23 1.57 0.58
C PHE A 44 -11.92 2.83 1.42
N GLU A 45 -10.70 2.92 1.94
CA GLU A 45 -10.33 4.05 2.80
C GLU A 45 -10.40 5.38 2.06
N LEU A 46 -9.95 5.39 0.80
CA LEU A 46 -9.98 6.62 -0.01
C LEU A 46 -11.42 7.07 -0.26
N TYR A 47 -12.30 6.15 -0.64
CA TYR A 47 -13.70 6.50 -0.87
C TYR A 47 -14.42 6.87 0.42
N ALA A 48 -14.12 6.19 1.52
CA ALA A 48 -14.74 6.49 2.81
C ALA A 48 -14.40 7.90 3.31
N GLY A 49 -13.20 8.37 2.98
CA GLY A 49 -12.75 9.69 3.43
C GLY A 49 -12.87 10.79 2.39
N VAL A 50 -13.52 10.53 1.25
CA VAL A 50 -13.53 11.49 0.17
C VAL A 50 -14.36 12.73 0.53
N GLU A 51 -13.80 13.91 0.21
CA GLU A 51 -14.49 15.18 0.36
C GLU A 51 -14.22 16.01 -0.89
N GLY A 52 -15.30 16.36 -1.59
CA GLY A 52 -15.23 17.24 -2.73
C GLY A 52 -14.98 16.54 -4.05
N ALA A 53 -15.39 17.22 -5.12
CA ALA A 53 -15.34 16.66 -6.47
C ALA A 53 -13.90 16.46 -6.97
N LYS A 54 -13.00 17.33 -6.58
CA LYS A 54 -11.60 17.21 -7.01
C LYS A 54 -10.96 15.92 -6.49
N ARG A 55 -11.15 15.63 -5.18
CA ARG A 55 -10.61 14.43 -4.59
C ARG A 55 -11.25 13.17 -5.17
N LEU A 56 -12.56 13.22 -5.38
CA LEU A 56 -13.26 12.10 -5.98
C LEU A 56 -12.69 11.77 -7.36
N LYS A 57 -12.42 12.80 -8.16
CA LYS A 57 -11.85 12.60 -9.50
C LYS A 57 -10.46 12.00 -9.43
N GLN A 58 -9.65 12.46 -8.47
CA GLN A 58 -8.30 11.91 -8.27
C GLN A 58 -8.36 10.42 -7.95
N ILE A 59 -9.29 10.02 -7.06
CA ILE A 59 -9.44 8.61 -6.68
C ILE A 59 -9.87 7.80 -7.91
N GLU A 60 -10.88 8.25 -8.63
CA GLU A 60 -11.39 7.53 -9.80
C GLU A 60 -10.30 7.32 -10.85
N THR A 61 -9.51 8.37 -11.09
CA THR A 61 -8.42 8.29 -12.06
C THR A 61 -7.35 7.29 -11.62
N LEU A 62 -6.94 7.35 -10.35
CA LEU A 62 -5.89 6.47 -9.85
C LEU A 62 -6.31 5.00 -9.88
N VAL A 63 -7.56 4.72 -9.53
CA VAL A 63 -8.09 3.34 -9.54
C VAL A 63 -7.98 2.74 -10.94
N GLN A 64 -8.09 3.56 -11.98
CA GLN A 64 -7.95 3.08 -13.35
C GLN A 64 -6.50 3.00 -13.82
N GLU A 65 -5.62 3.78 -13.22
CA GLU A 65 -4.23 3.86 -13.66
C GLU A 65 -3.33 2.79 -13.09
N ILE A 66 -3.59 2.34 -11.88
CA ILE A 66 -2.69 1.39 -11.21
C ILE A 66 -3.41 0.09 -10.88
N THR A 67 -2.62 -0.93 -10.59
CA THR A 67 -3.17 -2.24 -10.22
C THR A 67 -3.82 -2.17 -8.84
N VAL A 68 -5.03 -2.70 -8.71
CA VAL A 68 -5.71 -2.85 -7.42
C VAL A 68 -5.72 -4.32 -7.05
N LEU A 69 -5.10 -4.65 -5.91
CA LEU A 69 -5.01 -6.02 -5.44
C LEU A 69 -6.22 -6.34 -4.56
N PRO A 70 -6.90 -7.46 -4.81
CA PRO A 70 -8.13 -7.77 -4.09
C PRO A 70 -7.88 -8.39 -2.71
N LEU A 71 -8.95 -8.45 -1.93
CA LEU A 71 -8.98 -9.17 -0.66
C LEU A 71 -9.90 -10.38 -0.84
N ASN A 72 -9.32 -11.52 -1.12
CA ASN A 72 -10.05 -12.77 -1.30
C ASN A 72 -9.81 -13.68 -0.09
N THR A 73 -10.30 -14.92 -0.17
CA THR A 73 -10.21 -15.86 0.95
C THR A 73 -8.78 -16.12 1.41
N VAL A 74 -7.84 -16.23 0.47
CA VAL A 74 -6.44 -16.48 0.81
C VAL A 74 -5.87 -15.34 1.64
N GLU A 75 -6.09 -14.12 1.18
CA GLU A 75 -5.59 -12.92 1.88
C GLU A 75 -6.25 -12.79 3.25
N ALA A 76 -7.55 -13.06 3.33
CA ALA A 76 -8.28 -12.98 4.59
C ALA A 76 -7.75 -14.00 5.60
N ALA A 77 -7.41 -15.21 5.15
CA ALA A 77 -6.84 -16.24 6.03
C ALA A 77 -5.46 -15.83 6.55
N ILE A 78 -4.64 -15.24 5.67
CA ILE A 78 -3.33 -14.74 6.08
C ILE A 78 -3.50 -13.61 7.10
N ALA A 79 -4.46 -12.72 6.89
CA ALA A 79 -4.75 -11.64 7.83
C ALA A 79 -5.12 -12.18 9.20
N GLY A 80 -5.91 -13.25 9.25
CA GLY A 80 -6.28 -13.88 10.50
C GLY A 80 -5.07 -14.41 11.26
N ARG A 81 -4.14 -15.03 10.55
CA ARG A 81 -2.90 -15.51 11.17
C ARG A 81 -2.02 -14.38 11.67
N ILE A 82 -1.91 -13.30 10.89
CA ILE A 82 -1.16 -12.12 11.33
C ILE A 82 -1.77 -11.54 12.59
N TYR A 83 -3.10 -11.40 12.62
CA TYR A 83 -3.82 -10.89 13.78
C TYR A 83 -3.50 -11.72 15.02
N THR A 84 -3.60 -13.05 14.92
CA THR A 84 -3.35 -13.95 16.04
C THR A 84 -1.92 -13.83 16.55
N GLN A 85 -0.95 -13.76 15.65
CA GLN A 85 0.46 -13.64 16.03
C GLN A 85 0.75 -12.32 16.74
N LEU A 86 0.22 -11.22 16.20
CA LEU A 86 0.42 -9.91 16.82
C LEU A 86 -0.25 -9.84 18.19
N LYS A 87 -1.46 -10.40 18.30
CA LYS A 87 -2.18 -10.40 19.57
C LYS A 87 -1.41 -11.18 20.62
N SER A 88 -0.86 -12.33 20.26
CA SER A 88 -0.12 -13.17 21.21
C SER A 88 1.13 -12.49 21.75
N ARG A 89 1.69 -11.52 21.01
CA ARG A 89 2.87 -10.79 21.43
C ARG A 89 2.56 -9.42 22.00
N GLY A 90 1.27 -9.08 22.12
CA GLY A 90 0.86 -7.77 22.61
C GLY A 90 1.22 -6.64 21.64
N LYS A 91 1.24 -6.92 20.33
CA LYS A 91 1.67 -5.96 19.31
C LYS A 91 0.58 -5.69 18.27
N LEU A 92 -0.69 -5.76 18.66
CA LEU A 92 -1.79 -5.51 17.73
C LEU A 92 -1.70 -4.11 17.13
N VAL A 93 -2.00 -4.05 15.83
CA VAL A 93 -2.16 -2.79 15.10
C VAL A 93 -3.57 -2.77 14.53
N GLY A 94 -3.95 -1.69 13.84
CA GLY A 94 -5.30 -1.57 13.29
C GLY A 94 -5.64 -2.67 12.28
N THR A 95 -6.93 -3.01 12.22
CA THR A 95 -7.41 -4.05 11.31
C THR A 95 -7.09 -3.74 9.86
N HIS A 96 -7.26 -2.49 9.43
CA HIS A 96 -6.96 -2.12 8.05
C HIS A 96 -5.50 -2.38 7.69
N ASP A 97 -4.57 -2.06 8.60
CA ASP A 97 -3.15 -2.29 8.37
C ASP A 97 -2.86 -3.78 8.25
N ILE A 98 -3.51 -4.61 9.08
CA ILE A 98 -3.34 -6.07 9.01
C ILE A 98 -3.82 -6.60 7.65
N LEU A 99 -4.95 -6.10 7.17
CA LEU A 99 -5.49 -6.53 5.88
C LEU A 99 -4.59 -6.11 4.71
N ILE A 100 -4.07 -4.88 4.76
CA ILE A 100 -3.13 -4.41 3.74
C ILE A 100 -1.87 -5.28 3.75
N ALA A 101 -1.32 -5.54 4.93
CA ALA A 101 -0.14 -6.39 5.06
C ALA A 101 -0.38 -7.79 4.52
N ALA A 102 -1.55 -8.36 4.81
CA ALA A 102 -1.88 -9.71 4.33
C ALA A 102 -1.92 -9.77 2.81
N ILE A 103 -2.44 -8.74 2.17
CA ILE A 103 -2.48 -8.68 0.71
C ILE A 103 -1.05 -8.62 0.16
N CYS A 104 -0.18 -7.82 0.79
CA CYS A 104 1.22 -7.74 0.37
C CYS A 104 1.94 -9.07 0.53
N VAL A 105 1.74 -9.73 1.67
CA VAL A 105 2.39 -11.03 1.96
C VAL A 105 1.89 -12.08 0.97
N ALA A 106 0.58 -12.13 0.73
CA ALA A 106 -0.01 -13.12 -0.19
C ALA A 106 0.53 -12.99 -1.61
N ASN A 107 0.83 -11.78 -2.03
CA ASN A 107 1.32 -11.52 -3.37
C ASN A 107 2.84 -11.42 -3.44
N ASP A 108 3.52 -11.57 -2.31
CA ASP A 108 4.97 -11.44 -2.20
C ASP A 108 5.46 -10.11 -2.78
N LEU A 109 4.79 -9.02 -2.38
CA LEU A 109 5.09 -7.67 -2.86
C LEU A 109 5.48 -6.77 -1.70
N PRO A 110 6.42 -5.84 -1.95
CA PRO A 110 6.82 -4.89 -0.92
C PRO A 110 5.80 -3.77 -0.76
N LEU A 111 5.83 -3.13 0.39
CA LEU A 111 4.92 -2.04 0.76
C LEU A 111 5.70 -0.76 1.02
N TYR A 112 5.21 0.34 0.45
CA TYR A 112 5.67 1.68 0.75
C TYR A 112 4.60 2.35 1.63
N THR A 113 4.96 2.68 2.86
CA THR A 113 4.06 3.29 3.85
C THR A 113 4.82 4.33 4.67
N LYS A 114 4.08 5.27 5.23
CA LYS A 114 4.62 6.20 6.23
C LYS A 114 4.52 5.62 7.64
N ASN A 115 3.69 4.61 7.84
CA ASN A 115 3.47 3.98 9.15
C ASN A 115 4.36 2.77 9.37
N VAL A 116 5.67 2.97 9.21
CA VAL A 116 6.63 1.86 9.30
C VAL A 116 6.48 1.09 10.61
N ALA A 117 6.25 1.79 11.72
CA ALA A 117 6.14 1.14 13.03
C ALA A 117 4.98 0.14 13.10
N HIS A 118 3.87 0.43 12.43
CA HIS A 118 2.71 -0.48 12.42
C HIS A 118 2.99 -1.78 11.69
N PHE A 119 3.83 -1.72 10.66
CA PHE A 119 4.07 -2.89 9.82
C PHE A 119 5.34 -3.67 10.18
N SER A 120 6.27 -3.04 10.90
CA SER A 120 7.58 -3.65 11.16
C SER A 120 7.51 -4.88 12.05
N GLU A 121 6.43 -5.05 12.83
CA GLU A 121 6.25 -6.22 13.67
C GLU A 121 5.64 -7.40 12.92
N ILE A 122 5.22 -7.19 11.68
CA ILE A 122 4.57 -8.24 10.90
C ILE A 122 5.65 -9.03 10.16
N LYS A 123 5.66 -10.34 10.42
CA LYS A 123 6.61 -11.24 9.77
C LYS A 123 6.32 -11.32 8.28
N ASP A 124 7.35 -11.43 7.49
CA ASP A 124 7.29 -11.62 6.03
C ASP A 124 6.85 -10.39 5.24
N ILE A 125 6.55 -9.26 5.89
CA ILE A 125 6.30 -8.02 5.16
C ILE A 125 7.65 -7.41 4.78
N ARG A 126 7.75 -6.89 3.55
CA ARG A 126 8.92 -6.14 3.12
C ARG A 126 8.52 -4.70 2.94
N LEU A 127 9.25 -3.80 3.58
CA LEU A 127 8.98 -2.37 3.51
C LEU A 127 10.04 -1.69 2.67
N LEU A 128 9.63 -0.77 1.81
CA LEU A 128 10.56 0.02 0.99
C LEU A 128 10.45 1.48 1.36
N SER A 129 11.59 2.14 1.49
CA SER A 129 11.64 3.59 1.68
C SER A 129 11.55 4.30 0.33
N PRO A 130 11.19 5.59 0.32
CA PRO A 130 11.20 6.35 -0.92
C PRO A 130 12.55 6.34 -1.60
N ASN A 131 13.64 6.42 -0.83
CA ASN A 131 14.98 6.43 -1.41
C ASN A 131 15.30 5.11 -2.09
N GLU A 132 14.91 4.00 -1.48
CA GLU A 132 15.12 2.69 -2.09
C GLU A 132 14.35 2.55 -3.40
N ILE A 133 13.12 3.04 -3.43
CA ILE A 133 12.29 2.98 -4.63
C ILE A 133 12.89 3.82 -5.75
N LEU A 134 13.24 5.08 -5.45
CA LEU A 134 13.75 6.00 -6.46
C LEU A 134 15.11 5.56 -6.99
N SER A 135 15.96 5.03 -6.14
CA SER A 135 17.27 4.50 -6.56
C SER A 135 17.11 3.32 -7.49
N SER A 136 16.21 2.40 -7.15
CA SER A 136 15.96 1.20 -7.95
C SER A 136 15.34 1.55 -9.30
N ALA A 137 14.41 2.53 -9.32
CA ALA A 137 13.74 2.92 -10.55
C ALA A 137 14.68 3.55 -11.55
N LYS A 138 15.79 4.15 -11.10
CA LYS A 138 16.75 4.80 -11.97
C LYS A 138 17.72 3.83 -12.63
N THR A 139 17.80 2.62 -12.14
CA THR A 139 18.65 1.61 -12.73
C THR A 139 17.87 0.71 -13.69
#